data_713d040b5841e85a19deb023225ea5ad
#
_entry.id   713d040b5841e85a19deb023225ea5ad
#
_cell.length_a   1.000
_cell.length_b   1.000
_cell.length_c   1.000
_cell.angle_alpha   90.00
_cell.angle_beta   90.00
_cell.angle_gamma   90.00
#
_symmetry.space_group_name_H-M   'P 1'
#
loop_
_entity.id
_entity.type
_entity.pdbx_description
1 polymer ?
#
loop_
_entity_poly.entity_id
_entity_poly.type
_entity_poly.pdbx_seq_one_letter_code
_entity_poly.pdbx_strand_id
1 'polypeptide(L)'
;NPATAANELGIPYMEKAETELNPKYERGTLAQVYELIDKDLQEGLPLVNDAIYSVPKYHFNQKAAYTFASRFYLFYGKWDKVVEYASLALGSNPKEYMRDYDALTALPRSYSVRSEAYNNSSQKANFLIGAVYSQVGVRYLPYGVYDRFGHGTFILNTEILNYAPWGSYTPQP
;
A
#
# COMPACT_ATOMS: atom_id res chain seq x y z
N ASN A 1 12.41 13.17 -10.00
CA ASN A 1 13.71 13.73 -9.59
C ASN A 1 13.48 15.10 -8.93
N PRO A 2 13.91 15.33 -7.65
CA PRO A 2 13.72 16.62 -6.98
C PRO A 2 14.27 17.83 -7.77
N ALA A 3 15.35 17.65 -8.50
CA ALA A 3 15.98 18.74 -9.29
C ALA A 3 15.13 19.19 -10.48
N THR A 4 14.23 18.36 -11.00
CA THR A 4 13.39 18.65 -12.17
C THR A 4 11.92 18.85 -11.80
N ALA A 5 11.52 18.51 -10.59
CA ALA A 5 10.14 18.48 -10.15
C ALA A 5 9.38 19.81 -10.27
N ALA A 6 10.11 20.95 -10.21
CA ALA A 6 9.52 22.27 -10.41
C ALA A 6 9.09 22.54 -11.87
N ASN A 7 9.66 21.79 -12.83
CA ASN A 7 9.39 21.93 -14.25
C ASN A 7 8.59 20.76 -14.84
N GLU A 8 8.36 19.72 -14.05
CA GLU A 8 7.56 18.56 -14.45
C GLU A 8 6.10 18.74 -14.07
N LEU A 9 5.19 18.32 -14.94
CA LEU A 9 3.77 18.35 -14.64
C LEU A 9 3.41 17.25 -13.61
N GLY A 10 2.76 17.67 -12.54
CA GLY A 10 2.15 16.81 -11.54
C GLY A 10 0.81 16.24 -11.99
N ILE A 11 -0.01 15.86 -11.04
CA ILE A 11 -1.42 15.48 -11.23
C ILE A 11 -2.34 16.65 -10.84
N PRO A 12 -3.59 16.70 -11.31
CA PRO A 12 -4.58 17.61 -10.72
C PRO A 12 -4.72 17.33 -9.22
N TYR A 13 -4.65 18.37 -8.41
CA TYR A 13 -4.85 18.25 -6.97
C TYR A 13 -6.27 18.69 -6.60
N MET A 14 -7.03 17.77 -6.00
CA MET A 14 -8.47 17.93 -5.78
C MET A 14 -8.72 18.38 -4.34
N GLU A 15 -9.07 19.64 -4.14
CA GLU A 15 -9.35 20.21 -2.81
C GLU A 15 -10.83 20.12 -2.42
N LYS A 16 -11.71 19.86 -3.36
CA LYS A 16 -13.16 19.83 -3.14
C LYS A 16 -13.81 18.65 -3.87
N ALA A 17 -14.92 18.18 -3.32
CA ALA A 17 -15.74 17.20 -4.00
C ALA A 17 -16.29 17.76 -5.32
N GLU A 18 -16.30 16.93 -6.36
CA GLU A 18 -16.84 17.29 -7.65
C GLU A 18 -18.36 17.47 -7.57
N THR A 19 -18.85 18.59 -8.10
CA THR A 19 -20.28 18.91 -8.20
C THR A 19 -20.76 18.99 -9.66
N GLU A 20 -19.82 18.95 -10.61
CA GLU A 20 -20.09 19.03 -12.06
C GLU A 20 -19.79 17.70 -12.75
N LEU A 21 -20.49 17.43 -13.85
CA LEU A 21 -20.37 16.16 -14.56
C LEU A 21 -19.03 15.99 -15.30
N ASN A 22 -18.42 17.08 -15.75
CA ASN A 22 -17.12 17.09 -16.46
C ASN A 22 -16.27 18.28 -16.00
N PRO A 23 -15.77 18.25 -14.76
CA PRO A 23 -14.95 19.33 -14.24
C PRO A 23 -13.64 19.42 -15.00
N LYS A 24 -13.19 20.65 -15.26
CA LYS A 24 -11.90 20.90 -15.87
C LYS A 24 -10.87 21.12 -14.78
N TYR A 25 -9.78 20.37 -14.84
CA TYR A 25 -8.68 20.48 -13.91
C TYR A 25 -7.40 20.91 -14.61
N GLU A 26 -6.66 21.78 -13.96
CA GLU A 26 -5.31 22.12 -14.35
C GLU A 26 -4.31 21.30 -13.55
N ARG A 27 -3.20 20.97 -14.18
CA ARG A 27 -2.10 20.27 -13.51
C ARG A 27 -1.09 21.31 -13.03
N GLY A 28 -0.81 21.31 -11.75
CA GLY A 28 0.33 22.03 -11.19
C GLY A 28 1.64 21.29 -11.49
N THR A 29 2.73 21.79 -10.91
CA THR A 29 4.03 21.11 -11.01
C THR A 29 4.08 19.90 -10.07
N LEU A 30 4.97 18.97 -10.35
CA LEU A 30 5.21 17.83 -9.47
C LEU A 30 5.66 18.29 -8.06
N ALA A 31 6.48 19.34 -7.98
CA ALA A 31 6.90 19.92 -6.70
C ALA A 31 5.71 20.42 -5.89
N GLN A 32 4.80 21.19 -6.51
CA GLN A 32 3.58 21.68 -5.85
C GLN A 32 2.70 20.56 -5.33
N VAL A 33 2.54 19.46 -6.09
CA VAL A 33 1.76 18.31 -5.63
C VAL A 33 2.37 17.70 -4.37
N TYR A 34 3.69 17.52 -4.32
CA TYR A 34 4.37 17.00 -3.13
C TYR A 34 4.24 17.94 -1.92
N GLU A 35 4.31 19.25 -2.13
CA GLU A 35 4.10 20.26 -1.06
C GLU A 35 2.66 20.21 -0.51
N LEU A 36 1.66 20.07 -1.38
CA LEU A 36 0.27 19.96 -0.97
C LEU A 36 0.00 18.66 -0.19
N ILE A 37 0.56 17.53 -0.64
CA ILE A 37 0.46 16.26 0.10
C ILE A 37 1.16 16.37 1.47
N ASP A 38 2.34 17.01 1.53
CA ASP A 38 3.05 17.26 2.79
C ASP A 38 2.18 18.08 3.75
N LYS A 39 1.58 19.15 3.27
CA LYS A 39 0.65 19.97 4.03
C LYS A 39 -0.52 19.16 4.57
N ASP A 40 -1.20 18.42 3.73
CA ASP A 40 -2.34 17.57 4.12
C ASP A 40 -1.95 16.52 5.16
N LEU A 41 -0.76 15.93 5.03
CA LEU A 41 -0.25 15.00 6.03
C LEU A 41 0.00 15.68 7.38
N GLN A 42 0.64 16.85 7.39
CA GLN A 42 0.91 17.58 8.64
C GLN A 42 -0.37 18.03 9.34
N GLU A 43 -1.38 18.41 8.59
CA GLU A 43 -2.68 18.81 9.13
C GLU A 43 -3.54 17.61 9.55
N GLY A 44 -3.51 16.52 8.76
CA GLY A 44 -4.38 15.36 8.97
C GLY A 44 -3.88 14.36 10.01
N LEU A 45 -2.57 14.10 10.09
CA LEU A 45 -2.02 13.09 11.00
C LEU A 45 -2.41 13.30 12.48
N PRO A 46 -2.39 14.53 13.03
CA PRO A 46 -2.80 14.77 14.41
C PRO A 46 -4.28 14.50 14.69
N LEU A 47 -5.11 14.45 13.65
CA LEU A 47 -6.56 14.24 13.76
C LEU A 47 -6.95 12.75 13.73
N VAL A 48 -6.01 11.86 13.39
CA VAL A 48 -6.29 10.43 13.35
C VAL A 48 -6.49 9.91 14.78
N ASN A 49 -7.66 9.32 15.03
CA ASN A 49 -8.04 8.81 16.34
C ASN A 49 -8.55 7.37 16.25
N ASP A 50 -7.81 6.46 16.83
CA ASP A 50 -8.13 5.02 16.80
C ASP A 50 -9.26 4.65 17.77
N ALA A 51 -9.56 5.49 18.77
CA ALA A 51 -10.54 5.20 19.81
C ALA A 51 -11.99 5.13 19.28
N ILE A 52 -12.25 5.66 18.10
CA ILE A 52 -13.57 5.62 17.46
C ILE A 52 -13.87 4.27 16.80
N TYR A 53 -12.86 3.39 16.63
CA TYR A 53 -12.98 2.14 15.91
C TYR A 53 -12.97 0.93 16.86
N SER A 54 -13.90 0.01 16.68
CA SER A 54 -13.90 -1.28 17.41
C SER A 54 -12.73 -2.18 16.99
N VAL A 55 -12.33 -2.13 15.71
CA VAL A 55 -11.15 -2.82 15.16
C VAL A 55 -10.37 -1.85 14.30
N PRO A 56 -9.40 -1.11 14.88
CA PRO A 56 -8.66 -0.06 14.17
C PRO A 56 -8.00 -0.53 12.87
N LYS A 57 -7.56 -1.78 12.79
CA LYS A 57 -6.88 -2.32 11.61
C LYS A 57 -7.74 -2.42 10.34
N TYR A 58 -9.06 -2.33 10.46
CA TYR A 58 -9.95 -2.25 9.30
C TYR A 58 -10.18 -0.81 8.80
N HIS A 59 -9.54 0.15 9.46
CA HIS A 59 -9.64 1.57 9.14
C HIS A 59 -8.24 2.18 9.00
N PHE A 60 -8.16 3.37 8.43
CA PHE A 60 -6.91 4.12 8.34
C PHE A 60 -6.53 4.64 9.74
N ASN A 61 -5.96 3.75 10.53
CA ASN A 61 -5.57 3.97 11.92
C ASN A 61 -4.22 4.70 12.02
N GLN A 62 -3.84 5.11 13.24
CA GLN A 62 -2.60 5.87 13.47
C GLN A 62 -1.34 5.17 12.94
N LYS A 63 -1.20 3.85 13.18
CA LYS A 63 -0.03 3.12 12.69
C LYS A 63 0.02 3.06 11.16
N ALA A 64 -1.12 2.85 10.52
CA ALA A 64 -1.24 2.90 9.07
C ALA A 64 -0.92 4.29 8.53
N ALA A 65 -1.40 5.35 9.18
CA ALA A 65 -1.15 6.73 8.82
C ALA A 65 0.34 7.09 8.93
N TYR A 66 1.00 6.72 10.02
CA TYR A 66 2.45 6.92 10.18
C TYR A 66 3.27 6.12 9.17
N THR A 67 2.86 4.89 8.87
CA THR A 67 3.51 4.07 7.84
C THR A 67 3.37 4.69 6.45
N PHE A 68 2.19 5.22 6.14
CA PHE A 68 1.94 5.95 4.90
C PHE A 68 2.82 7.21 4.82
N ALA A 69 2.87 8.01 5.89
CA ALA A 69 3.70 9.21 5.96
C ALA A 69 5.18 8.88 5.76
N SER A 70 5.69 7.86 6.47
CA SER A 70 7.07 7.40 6.30
C SER A 70 7.37 7.03 4.85
N ARG A 71 6.46 6.31 4.20
CA ARG A 71 6.60 5.93 2.78
C ARG A 71 6.56 7.15 1.85
N PHE A 72 5.67 8.11 2.09
CA PHE A 72 5.60 9.34 1.32
C PHE A 72 6.92 10.12 1.42
N TYR A 73 7.44 10.32 2.64
CA TYR A 73 8.69 11.05 2.84
C TYR A 73 9.92 10.33 2.28
N LEU A 74 9.87 8.98 2.19
CA LEU A 74 10.89 8.19 1.49
C LEU A 74 11.00 8.60 0.02
N PHE A 75 9.86 8.73 -0.67
CA PHE A 75 9.82 9.18 -2.07
C PHE A 75 10.09 10.69 -2.22
N TYR A 76 9.73 11.46 -1.21
CA TYR A 76 9.99 12.90 -1.18
C TYR A 76 11.46 13.23 -0.85
N GLY A 77 12.23 12.26 -0.34
CA GLY A 77 13.65 12.42 0.01
C GLY A 77 13.89 13.13 1.35
N LYS A 78 12.89 13.20 2.24
CA LYS A 78 13.00 13.79 3.58
C LYS A 78 13.29 12.71 4.62
N TRP A 79 14.55 12.29 4.71
CA TRP A 79 15.00 11.12 5.48
C TRP A 79 14.76 11.22 6.98
N ASP A 80 14.90 12.39 7.56
CA ASP A 80 14.57 12.69 8.95
C ASP A 80 13.10 12.39 9.27
N LYS A 81 12.19 12.79 8.39
CA LYS A 81 10.77 12.49 8.49
C LYS A 81 10.46 11.00 8.30
N VAL A 82 11.21 10.32 7.45
CA VAL A 82 11.09 8.86 7.31
C VAL A 82 11.37 8.16 8.64
N VAL A 83 12.48 8.52 9.29
CA VAL A 83 12.86 7.93 10.58
C VAL A 83 11.85 8.30 11.68
N GLU A 84 11.40 9.55 11.73
CA GLU A 84 10.39 10.01 12.68
C GLU A 84 9.12 9.16 12.59
N TYR A 85 8.49 9.11 11.42
CA TYR A 85 7.22 8.40 11.25
C TYR A 85 7.34 6.88 11.29
N ALA A 86 8.45 6.32 10.83
CA ALA A 86 8.72 4.89 11.01
C ALA A 86 8.84 4.53 12.50
N SER A 87 9.49 5.38 13.29
CA SER A 87 9.61 5.17 14.74
C SER A 87 8.27 5.29 15.46
N LEU A 88 7.41 6.22 15.05
CA LEU A 88 6.05 6.35 15.58
C LEU A 88 5.18 5.12 15.24
N ALA A 89 5.34 4.55 14.02
CA ALA A 89 4.59 3.36 13.61
C ALA A 89 5.07 2.08 14.32
N LEU A 90 6.38 1.91 14.47
CA LEU A 90 7.00 0.65 14.91
C LEU A 90 7.41 0.65 16.40
N GLY A 91 7.54 1.83 17.01
CA GLY A 91 8.05 1.95 18.37
C GLY A 91 9.52 1.50 18.51
N SER A 92 9.90 1.08 19.72
CA SER A 92 11.28 0.71 20.04
C SER A 92 11.70 -0.69 19.58
N ASN A 93 10.73 -1.55 19.24
CA ASN A 93 11.00 -2.93 18.81
C ASN A 93 10.38 -3.28 17.46
N PRO A 94 10.96 -2.84 16.34
CA PRO A 94 10.41 -3.08 15.01
C PRO A 94 10.34 -4.58 14.63
N LYS A 95 11.15 -5.44 15.28
CA LYS A 95 11.13 -6.89 15.01
C LYS A 95 9.78 -7.52 15.34
N GLU A 96 9.03 -6.98 16.29
CA GLU A 96 7.67 -7.49 16.61
C GLU A 96 6.67 -7.37 15.46
N TYR A 97 6.93 -6.48 14.51
CA TYR A 97 6.08 -6.23 13.36
C TYR A 97 6.58 -6.92 12.08
N MET A 98 7.69 -7.64 12.16
CA MET A 98 8.14 -8.46 11.03
C MET A 98 7.26 -9.70 10.91
N ARG A 99 6.96 -10.05 9.68
CA ARG A 99 6.17 -11.25 9.37
C ARG A 99 7.07 -12.47 9.39
N ASP A 100 6.63 -13.50 10.09
CA ASP A 100 7.25 -14.81 10.08
C ASP A 100 6.82 -15.58 8.81
N TYR A 101 7.65 -15.49 7.78
CA TYR A 101 7.38 -16.17 6.52
C TYR A 101 7.65 -17.68 6.61
N ASP A 102 8.54 -18.12 7.49
CA ASP A 102 8.82 -19.55 7.69
C ASP A 102 7.59 -20.23 8.30
N ALA A 103 7.00 -19.62 9.32
CA ALA A 103 5.73 -20.11 9.89
C ALA A 103 4.60 -20.14 8.85
N LEU A 104 4.49 -19.12 7.98
CA LEU A 104 3.48 -19.08 6.92
C LEU A 104 3.71 -20.17 5.85
N THR A 105 4.95 -20.43 5.48
CA THR A 105 5.28 -21.45 4.48
C THR A 105 5.10 -22.87 5.00
N ALA A 106 5.22 -23.08 6.30
CA ALA A 106 4.96 -24.36 6.97
C ALA A 106 3.47 -24.74 6.99
N LEU A 107 2.56 -23.78 6.78
CA LEU A 107 1.13 -24.05 6.70
C LEU A 107 0.79 -24.90 5.47
N PRO A 108 -0.31 -25.70 5.53
CA PRO A 108 -0.81 -26.42 4.36
C PRO A 108 -0.91 -25.53 3.11
N ARG A 109 -0.67 -26.10 1.94
CA ARG A 109 -0.80 -25.40 0.64
C ARG A 109 -2.27 -25.13 0.27
N SER A 110 -3.06 -24.71 1.21
CA SER A 110 -4.42 -24.27 1.01
C SER A 110 -4.46 -22.75 0.96
N TYR A 111 -5.06 -22.21 -0.09
CA TYR A 111 -5.22 -20.76 -0.23
C TYR A 111 -5.97 -20.16 0.96
N SER A 112 -7.09 -20.75 1.36
CA SER A 112 -7.90 -20.26 2.48
C SER A 112 -7.08 -20.21 3.77
N VAL A 113 -6.36 -21.28 4.12
CA VAL A 113 -5.54 -21.34 5.35
C VAL A 113 -4.44 -20.29 5.35
N ARG A 114 -3.71 -20.16 4.24
CA ARG A 114 -2.61 -19.19 4.13
C ARG A 114 -3.12 -17.75 4.05
N SER A 115 -4.21 -17.52 3.31
CA SER A 115 -4.82 -16.20 3.19
C SER A 115 -5.37 -15.72 4.54
N GLU A 116 -6.04 -16.59 5.28
CA GLU A 116 -6.55 -16.27 6.61
C GLU A 116 -5.40 -15.96 7.59
N ALA A 117 -4.38 -16.80 7.61
CA ALA A 117 -3.20 -16.57 8.46
C ALA A 117 -2.48 -15.25 8.10
N TYR A 118 -2.42 -14.91 6.79
CA TYR A 118 -1.75 -13.70 6.31
C TYR A 118 -2.57 -12.43 6.62
N ASN A 119 -3.89 -12.46 6.39
CA ASN A 119 -4.77 -11.29 6.47
C ASN A 119 -5.43 -11.12 7.86
N ASN A 120 -5.05 -11.91 8.85
CA ASN A 120 -5.65 -11.86 10.17
C ASN A 120 -5.34 -10.54 10.89
N SER A 121 -6.35 -9.97 11.55
CA SER A 121 -6.20 -8.73 12.33
C SER A 121 -5.35 -8.92 13.59
N SER A 122 -5.19 -10.15 14.08
CA SER A 122 -4.28 -10.46 15.20
C SER A 122 -2.81 -10.37 14.81
N GLN A 123 -2.48 -10.47 13.51
CA GLN A 123 -1.10 -10.37 13.04
C GLN A 123 -0.55 -8.96 13.29
N LYS A 124 0.52 -8.85 14.06
CA LYS A 124 1.17 -7.57 14.37
C LYS A 124 1.70 -6.86 13.12
N ALA A 125 2.11 -7.62 12.09
CA ALA A 125 2.59 -7.12 10.82
C ALA A 125 1.52 -6.40 9.98
N ASN A 126 0.24 -6.65 10.24
CA ASN A 126 -0.86 -6.00 9.53
C ASN A 126 -1.25 -4.70 10.24
N PHE A 127 -0.89 -3.56 9.66
CA PHE A 127 -1.31 -2.24 10.18
C PHE A 127 -2.63 -1.79 9.59
N LEU A 128 -2.91 -2.18 8.36
CA LEU A 128 -4.17 -1.91 7.67
C LEU A 128 -4.59 -3.14 6.89
N ILE A 129 -5.83 -3.56 7.05
CA ILE A 129 -6.44 -4.65 6.30
C ILE A 129 -7.56 -4.07 5.46
N GLY A 130 -7.33 -3.96 4.16
CA GLY A 130 -8.35 -3.55 3.20
C GLY A 130 -9.11 -4.77 2.69
N ALA A 131 -10.40 -4.85 3.00
CA ALA A 131 -11.31 -5.82 2.40
C ALA A 131 -12.14 -5.11 1.33
N VAL A 132 -11.66 -5.09 0.10
CA VAL A 132 -12.38 -4.51 -1.03
C VAL A 132 -12.71 -5.61 -2.03
N TYR A 133 -13.95 -5.63 -2.48
CA TYR A 133 -14.36 -6.54 -3.55
C TYR A 133 -13.63 -6.20 -4.83
N SER A 134 -12.77 -7.10 -5.29
CA SER A 134 -11.96 -6.85 -6.48
C SER A 134 -12.81 -6.88 -7.75
N GLN A 135 -12.99 -5.73 -8.39
CA GLN A 135 -13.64 -5.64 -9.71
C GLN A 135 -12.83 -6.38 -10.80
N VAL A 136 -11.52 -6.43 -10.65
CA VAL A 136 -10.64 -7.18 -11.55
C VAL A 136 -10.89 -8.67 -11.40
N GLY A 137 -10.96 -9.17 -10.17
CA GLY A 137 -11.26 -10.58 -9.89
C GLY A 137 -12.60 -11.00 -10.48
N VAL A 138 -13.65 -10.18 -10.32
CA VAL A 138 -14.99 -10.47 -10.85
C VAL A 138 -15.04 -10.48 -12.37
N ARG A 139 -14.34 -9.57 -13.02
CA ARG A 139 -14.41 -9.39 -14.49
C ARG A 139 -13.50 -10.34 -15.26
N TYR A 140 -12.38 -10.73 -14.68
CA TYR A 140 -11.34 -11.49 -15.38
C TYR A 140 -11.17 -12.92 -14.87
N LEU A 141 -11.83 -13.29 -13.77
CA LEU A 141 -11.85 -14.66 -13.27
C LEU A 141 -13.21 -15.29 -13.53
N PRO A 142 -13.38 -16.09 -14.59
CA PRO A 142 -14.64 -16.73 -14.88
C PRO A 142 -15.00 -17.79 -13.81
N TYR A 143 -16.25 -17.79 -13.41
CA TYR A 143 -16.91 -18.87 -12.70
C TYR A 143 -16.31 -19.32 -11.36
N GLY A 144 -16.40 -18.47 -10.35
CA GLY A 144 -16.27 -18.93 -8.97
C GLY A 144 -14.90 -19.46 -8.54
N VAL A 145 -13.87 -19.16 -9.30
CA VAL A 145 -12.49 -19.42 -8.90
C VAL A 145 -12.06 -18.29 -7.98
N TYR A 146 -12.51 -18.38 -6.75
CA TYR A 146 -12.40 -17.33 -5.73
C TYR A 146 -10.97 -17.02 -5.30
N ASP A 147 -10.01 -17.83 -5.67
CA ASP A 147 -8.74 -17.89 -5.00
C ASP A 147 -7.54 -17.85 -5.93
N ARG A 148 -7.75 -17.55 -7.22
CA ARG A 148 -6.68 -17.74 -8.21
C ARG A 148 -6.42 -16.52 -9.06
N PHE A 149 -6.45 -15.36 -8.46
CA PHE A 149 -5.96 -14.19 -9.17
C PHE A 149 -4.52 -14.44 -9.64
N GLY A 150 -4.33 -14.41 -10.94
CA GLY A 150 -3.05 -14.72 -11.57
C GLY A 150 -2.75 -16.20 -11.80
N HIS A 151 -3.54 -17.10 -11.25
CA HIS A 151 -3.28 -18.53 -11.41
C HIS A 151 -3.96 -19.07 -12.67
N GLY A 152 -3.23 -19.24 -13.75
CA GLY A 152 -3.71 -19.75 -15.03
C GLY A 152 -4.31 -18.70 -15.98
N THR A 153 -4.67 -17.51 -15.50
CA THR A 153 -5.22 -16.43 -16.33
C THR A 153 -4.20 -15.33 -16.61
N PHE A 154 -3.37 -15.02 -15.61
CA PHE A 154 -2.28 -14.05 -15.73
C PHE A 154 -0.97 -14.74 -15.39
N ILE A 155 -0.10 -14.88 -16.37
CA ILE A 155 1.23 -15.47 -16.22
C ILE A 155 2.23 -14.34 -16.45
N LEU A 156 3.23 -14.25 -15.58
CA LEU A 156 4.36 -13.34 -15.81
C LEU A 156 5.04 -13.73 -17.11
N ASN A 157 5.22 -12.77 -18.01
CA ASN A 157 5.95 -12.98 -19.24
C ASN A 157 7.37 -13.46 -18.91
N THR A 158 7.81 -14.51 -19.56
CA THR A 158 9.17 -15.07 -19.40
C THR A 158 10.27 -14.04 -19.67
N GLU A 159 10.03 -13.07 -20.53
CA GLU A 159 10.96 -11.97 -20.76
C GLU A 159 11.18 -11.14 -19.47
N ILE A 160 10.10 -10.80 -18.73
CA ILE A 160 10.20 -10.07 -17.46
C ILE A 160 10.96 -10.90 -16.42
N LEU A 161 10.73 -12.20 -16.38
CA LEU A 161 11.42 -13.12 -15.47
C LEU A 161 12.93 -13.21 -15.77
N ASN A 162 13.31 -13.18 -17.05
CA ASN A 162 14.72 -13.23 -17.46
C ASN A 162 15.50 -11.95 -17.11
N TYR A 163 14.81 -10.80 -16.96
CA TYR A 163 15.42 -9.54 -16.55
C TYR A 163 15.39 -9.30 -15.04
N ALA A 164 14.78 -10.20 -14.30
CA ALA A 164 14.69 -10.06 -12.86
C ALA A 164 16.04 -10.34 -12.18
N PRO A 165 16.45 -9.51 -11.20
CA PRO A 165 17.77 -9.63 -10.55
C PRO A 165 17.96 -10.92 -9.73
N TRP A 166 16.91 -11.69 -9.51
CA TRP A 166 16.94 -12.98 -8.78
C TRP A 166 17.22 -14.20 -9.65
N GLY A 167 17.57 -14.03 -10.93
CA GLY A 167 17.94 -15.12 -11.82
C GLY A 167 16.75 -15.79 -12.53
N SER A 168 17.04 -16.83 -13.31
CA SER A 168 16.02 -17.55 -14.08
C SER A 168 15.08 -18.32 -13.16
N TYR A 169 13.79 -17.99 -13.22
CA TYR A 169 12.73 -18.75 -12.57
C TYR A 169 12.30 -19.90 -13.49
N THR A 170 12.53 -21.13 -13.06
CA THR A 170 11.90 -22.29 -13.70
C THR A 170 10.57 -22.56 -13.00
N PRO A 171 9.41 -22.44 -13.67
CA PRO A 171 8.15 -22.84 -13.10
C PRO A 171 8.22 -24.30 -12.67
N GLN A 172 7.98 -24.58 -11.42
CA GLN A 172 7.79 -25.96 -10.95
C GLN A 172 6.45 -26.46 -11.50
N PRO A 173 6.37 -27.68 -12.05
CA PRO A 173 5.16 -28.26 -12.62
C PRO A 173 4.03 -28.42 -11.62
#